data_0bef364a9fc5b646d4566d8bfb0b97bb
#
_entry.id   0bef364a9fc5b646d4566d8bfb0b97bb
#
_cell.length_a   1.000
_cell.length_b   1.000
_cell.length_c   1.000
_cell.angle_alpha   90.00
_cell.angle_beta   90.00
_cell.angle_gamma   90.00
#
_symmetry.space_group_name_H-M   'P 1'
#
loop_
_entity.id
_entity.type
_entity.pdbx_description
1 polymer ?
#
loop_
_entity_poly.entity_id
_entity_poly.type
_entity_poly.pdbx_seq_one_letter_code
_entity_poly.pdbx_strand_id
1 'polypeptide(L)'
;MSVRPLTPHVRELVLAPLERSISFKPGQWVSLKLPVGKHPPLNRAYTMAEPEQPSGHLTLVYDLVPGGLGSQYLAALKAGDRVPLSGPYGNFVLPDPSTKELLLIARYSGIVPFRCMLTHLFSSRAPDRRVTLLYSAPGQAELVYHDEFTALASRRDRFRYMPIACAPETPSHAEVEALIEQLKPILADGRPVIPMICGIKAFVRPLRTFFTEQGFDRREVRVETYD
;
A
#
# COMPACT_ATOMS: atom_id res chain seq x y z
N MET A 1 4.79 19.77 8.86
CA MET A 1 3.64 18.85 8.80
C MET A 1 2.57 19.42 7.89
N SER A 2 1.98 18.59 7.03
CA SER A 2 0.84 18.96 6.17
C SER A 2 -0.11 17.79 6.03
N VAL A 3 -1.39 18.07 5.88
CA VAL A 3 -2.45 17.09 5.57
C VAL A 3 -3.12 17.54 4.28
N ARG A 4 -3.27 16.62 3.30
CA ARG A 4 -3.99 16.91 2.06
C ARG A 4 -4.93 15.76 1.68
N PRO A 5 -6.06 16.04 1.02
CA PRO A 5 -6.92 15.00 0.46
C PRO A 5 -6.24 14.34 -0.74
N LEU A 6 -6.34 13.01 -0.83
CA LEU A 6 -5.99 12.23 -2.01
C LEU A 6 -7.24 11.77 -2.76
N THR A 7 -8.27 11.39 -2.00
CA THR A 7 -9.60 11.00 -2.49
C THR A 7 -10.65 11.59 -1.53
N PRO A 8 -11.96 11.44 -1.77
CA PRO A 8 -12.98 11.82 -0.81
C PRO A 8 -12.74 11.28 0.61
N HIS A 9 -12.25 10.05 0.73
CA HIS A 9 -12.10 9.36 2.01
C HIS A 9 -10.65 9.05 2.43
N VAL A 10 -9.64 9.40 1.63
CA VAL A 10 -8.23 9.15 1.96
C VAL A 10 -7.45 10.45 2.08
N ARG A 11 -6.57 10.52 3.06
CA ARG A 11 -5.69 11.67 3.33
C ARG A 11 -4.24 11.25 3.34
N GLU A 12 -3.40 12.17 2.91
CA GLU A 12 -1.95 12.10 3.04
C GLU A 12 -1.50 13.02 4.18
N LEU A 13 -0.61 12.52 5.02
CA LEU A 13 0.00 13.23 6.12
C LEU A 13 1.52 13.23 5.93
N VAL A 14 2.13 14.40 5.86
CA VAL A 14 3.58 14.55 5.82
C VAL A 14 4.07 15.01 7.20
N LEU A 15 4.97 14.23 7.80
CA LEU A 15 5.61 14.52 9.08
C LEU A 15 7.08 14.88 8.87
N ALA A 16 7.51 15.97 9.52
CA ALA A 16 8.93 16.32 9.61
C ALA A 16 9.53 15.77 10.90
N PRO A 17 10.75 15.20 10.89
CA PRO A 17 11.42 14.76 12.10
C PRO A 17 11.78 15.99 12.96
N LEU A 18 11.67 15.85 14.29
CA LEU A 18 12.11 16.86 15.25
C LEU A 18 13.49 16.55 15.83
N GLU A 19 13.79 15.27 16.03
CA GLU A 19 15.03 14.84 16.66
C GLU A 19 15.95 14.13 15.66
N ARG A 20 15.47 13.07 15.05
CA ARG A 20 16.22 12.27 14.08
C ARG A 20 15.33 11.73 12.98
N SER A 21 15.87 11.59 11.79
CA SER A 21 15.22 10.84 10.72
C SER A 21 15.17 9.34 11.05
N ILE A 22 14.20 8.65 10.46
CA ILE A 22 14.06 7.20 10.56
C ILE A 22 14.51 6.60 9.23
N SER A 23 15.51 5.71 9.29
CA SER A 23 15.90 4.91 8.14
C SER A 23 15.01 3.67 8.04
N PHE A 24 14.47 3.39 6.87
CA PHE A 24 13.53 2.29 6.65
C PHE A 24 13.62 1.69 5.24
N LYS A 25 13.12 0.48 5.08
CA LYS A 25 12.94 -0.16 3.78
C LYS A 25 11.53 0.09 3.24
N PRO A 26 11.36 0.31 1.91
CA PRO A 26 10.05 0.41 1.29
C PRO A 26 9.12 -0.74 1.66
N GLY A 27 7.93 -0.40 2.16
CA GLY A 27 6.93 -1.34 2.67
C GLY A 27 6.86 -1.45 4.19
N GLN A 28 7.85 -0.93 4.93
CA GLN A 28 7.79 -0.84 6.39
C GLN A 28 6.83 0.26 6.86
N TRP A 29 6.43 0.18 8.14
CA TRP A 29 5.47 1.07 8.77
C TRP A 29 5.97 1.64 10.09
N VAL A 30 5.34 2.70 10.54
CA VAL A 30 5.53 3.33 11.85
C VAL A 30 4.26 3.24 12.67
N SER A 31 4.39 3.21 13.99
CA SER A 31 3.28 3.30 14.95
C SER A 31 3.16 4.72 15.46
N LEU A 32 2.04 5.39 15.20
CA LEU A 32 1.72 6.70 15.78
C LEU A 32 1.02 6.50 17.11
N LYS A 33 1.45 7.24 18.14
CA LYS A 33 0.81 7.31 19.44
C LYS A 33 -0.13 8.52 19.46
N LEU A 34 -1.43 8.27 19.35
CA LEU A 34 -2.46 9.30 19.25
C LEU A 34 -3.06 9.56 20.63
N PRO A 35 -3.13 10.84 21.09
CA PRO A 35 -3.64 11.20 22.43
C PRO A 35 -5.18 11.20 22.45
N VAL A 36 -5.81 10.16 21.91
CA VAL A 36 -7.26 10.00 21.80
C VAL A 36 -7.69 8.62 22.31
N GLY A 37 -8.96 8.50 22.68
CA GLY A 37 -9.50 7.28 23.26
C GLY A 37 -9.37 7.24 24.78
N LYS A 38 -9.62 6.02 25.35
CA LYS A 38 -9.42 5.75 26.79
C LYS A 38 -7.91 5.48 27.04
N HIS A 39 -7.46 5.55 28.31
CA HIS A 39 -6.12 5.13 28.61
C HIS A 39 -5.94 3.61 28.41
N PRO A 40 -4.82 3.15 27.79
CA PRO A 40 -3.71 3.92 27.21
C PRO A 40 -4.09 4.64 25.90
N PRO A 41 -3.25 5.62 25.45
CA PRO A 41 -3.42 6.29 24.16
C PRO A 41 -3.52 5.31 23.00
N LEU A 42 -4.24 5.70 21.95
CA LEU A 42 -4.45 4.88 20.77
C LEU A 42 -3.17 4.77 19.94
N ASN A 43 -2.66 3.56 19.71
CA ASN A 43 -1.58 3.30 18.78
C ASN A 43 -2.14 2.87 17.42
N ARG A 44 -1.62 3.44 16.34
CA ARG A 44 -2.03 3.08 14.96
C ARG A 44 -0.81 2.96 14.07
N ALA A 45 -0.79 1.86 13.31
CA ALA A 45 0.24 1.58 12.31
C ALA A 45 -0.08 2.28 10.99
N TYR A 46 0.94 2.91 10.40
CA TYR A 46 0.84 3.53 9.07
C TYR A 46 2.09 3.21 8.27
N THR A 47 1.90 2.66 7.08
CA THR A 47 2.99 2.39 6.14
C THR A 47 3.48 3.68 5.50
N MET A 48 4.79 3.79 5.30
CA MET A 48 5.38 4.90 4.57
C MET A 48 4.99 4.83 3.09
N ALA A 49 4.48 5.92 2.55
CA ALA A 49 4.02 6.03 1.18
C ALA A 49 5.13 6.40 0.18
N GLU A 50 6.27 6.90 0.68
CA GLU A 50 7.44 7.29 -0.10
C GLU A 50 8.70 6.67 0.47
N PRO A 51 9.72 6.39 -0.36
CA PRO A 51 11.04 6.00 0.12
C PRO A 51 11.65 7.06 1.04
N GLU A 52 12.70 6.68 1.75
CA GLU A 52 13.46 7.62 2.59
C GLU A 52 13.90 8.85 1.78
N GLN A 53 13.58 10.02 2.32
CA GLN A 53 13.90 11.31 1.72
C GLN A 53 15.10 11.95 2.42
N PRO A 54 15.97 12.69 1.71
CA PRO A 54 17.08 13.41 2.34
C PRO A 54 16.64 14.38 3.45
N SER A 55 15.42 14.93 3.36
CA SER A 55 14.81 15.78 4.37
C SER A 55 14.39 15.03 5.64
N GLY A 56 14.37 13.69 5.62
CA GLY A 56 13.87 12.84 6.68
C GLY A 56 12.35 12.86 6.86
N HIS A 57 11.60 13.54 5.99
CA HIS A 57 10.15 13.57 6.04
C HIS A 57 9.55 12.17 5.82
N LEU A 58 8.48 11.88 6.55
CA LEU A 58 7.68 10.67 6.37
C LEU A 58 6.33 11.04 5.76
N THR A 59 6.00 10.41 4.64
CA THR A 59 4.69 10.51 4.00
C THR A 59 3.86 9.29 4.39
N LEU A 60 2.75 9.52 5.08
CA LEU A 60 1.80 8.50 5.53
C LEU A 60 0.45 8.72 4.85
N VAL A 61 -0.31 7.64 4.72
CA VAL A 61 -1.68 7.69 4.15
C VAL A 61 -2.64 7.01 5.09
N TYR A 62 -3.82 7.59 5.27
CA TYR A 62 -4.84 7.05 6.16
C TYR A 62 -6.26 7.29 5.62
N ASP A 63 -7.15 6.36 5.97
CA ASP A 63 -8.56 6.45 5.64
C ASP A 63 -9.29 7.32 6.67
N LEU A 64 -10.19 8.20 6.20
CA LEU A 64 -11.14 8.90 7.05
C LEU A 64 -12.28 7.94 7.44
N VAL A 65 -12.13 7.30 8.58
CA VAL A 65 -13.16 6.38 9.10
C VAL A 65 -14.24 7.19 9.81
N PRO A 66 -15.52 7.09 9.40
CA PRO A 66 -16.62 7.74 10.12
C PRO A 66 -16.64 7.28 11.60
N GLY A 67 -16.63 8.26 12.52
CA GLY A 67 -16.53 8.00 13.97
C GLY A 67 -15.16 7.49 14.45
N GLY A 68 -14.18 7.35 13.57
CA GLY A 68 -12.84 6.87 13.92
C GLY A 68 -12.01 7.94 14.65
N LEU A 69 -11.77 7.76 15.96
CA LEU A 69 -11.04 8.72 16.79
C LEU A 69 -9.65 9.06 16.24
N GLY A 70 -8.93 8.05 15.75
CA GLY A 70 -7.57 8.23 15.20
C GLY A 70 -7.57 9.05 13.92
N SER A 71 -8.41 8.70 12.95
CA SER A 71 -8.47 9.41 11.67
C SER A 71 -8.99 10.84 11.81
N GLN A 72 -9.95 11.07 12.73
CA GLN A 72 -10.43 12.42 13.06
C GLN A 72 -9.32 13.26 13.70
N TYR A 73 -8.57 12.69 14.65
CA TYR A 73 -7.43 13.38 15.25
C TYR A 73 -6.39 13.77 14.20
N LEU A 74 -5.99 12.83 13.32
CA LEU A 74 -5.02 13.10 12.28
C LEU A 74 -5.51 14.17 11.28
N ALA A 75 -6.80 14.18 10.96
CA ALA A 75 -7.39 15.17 10.06
C ALA A 75 -7.43 16.59 10.67
N ALA A 76 -7.45 16.69 12.01
CA ALA A 76 -7.46 17.96 12.73
C ALA A 76 -6.06 18.55 12.97
N LEU A 77 -4.99 17.81 12.67
CA LEU A 77 -3.61 18.25 12.88
C LEU A 77 -3.27 19.50 12.06
N LYS A 78 -2.51 20.40 12.67
CA LYS A 78 -2.02 21.66 12.08
C LYS A 78 -0.50 21.70 12.05
N ALA A 79 0.05 22.56 11.22
CA ALA A 79 1.48 22.83 11.24
C ALA A 79 1.94 23.26 12.66
N GLY A 80 2.98 22.61 13.16
CA GLY A 80 3.49 22.80 14.52
C GLY A 80 3.03 21.76 15.54
N ASP A 81 1.93 21.03 15.28
CA ASP A 81 1.52 19.93 16.15
C ASP A 81 2.55 18.77 16.13
N ARG A 82 2.59 18.02 17.22
CA ARG A 82 3.56 16.93 17.41
C ARG A 82 2.83 15.61 17.58
N VAL A 83 3.31 14.58 16.86
CA VAL A 83 2.81 13.22 16.99
C VAL A 83 3.97 12.29 17.33
N PRO A 84 4.02 11.71 18.54
CA PRO A 84 5.01 10.71 18.88
C PRO A 84 4.82 9.46 18.00
N LEU A 85 5.95 8.93 17.53
CA LEU A 85 5.95 7.71 16.73
C LEU A 85 7.11 6.80 17.10
N SER A 86 6.97 5.53 16.73
CA SER A 86 8.01 4.51 16.86
C SER A 86 8.07 3.65 15.61
N GLY A 87 9.24 3.08 15.33
CA GLY A 87 9.50 2.27 14.15
C GLY A 87 10.95 2.39 13.67
N PRO A 88 11.26 1.89 12.45
CA PRO A 88 10.34 1.22 11.53
C PRO A 88 10.03 -0.23 11.96
N TYR A 89 8.90 -0.73 11.52
CA TYR A 89 8.45 -2.12 11.75
C TYR A 89 8.03 -2.78 10.43
N GLY A 90 7.87 -4.11 10.48
CA GLY A 90 7.33 -4.90 9.36
C GLY A 90 8.38 -5.53 8.46
N ASN A 91 7.98 -6.67 7.87
CA ASN A 91 8.80 -7.47 6.97
C ASN A 91 8.19 -7.57 5.55
N PHE A 92 7.14 -6.79 5.28
CA PHE A 92 6.53 -6.70 3.97
C PHE A 92 7.33 -5.73 3.09
N VAL A 93 8.52 -6.17 2.69
CA VAL A 93 9.48 -5.38 1.91
C VAL A 93 9.72 -6.02 0.54
N LEU A 94 10.32 -5.24 -0.37
CA LEU A 94 10.74 -5.78 -1.67
C LEU A 94 11.58 -7.04 -1.49
N PRO A 95 11.32 -8.09 -2.29
CA PRO A 95 12.19 -9.26 -2.33
C PRO A 95 13.55 -8.89 -2.93
N ASP A 96 14.55 -9.70 -2.62
CA ASP A 96 15.85 -9.58 -3.24
C ASP A 96 15.77 -9.52 -4.77
N PRO A 97 16.70 -8.86 -5.44
CA PRO A 97 16.73 -8.79 -6.89
C PRO A 97 16.66 -10.18 -7.53
N SER A 98 15.72 -10.35 -8.44
CA SER A 98 15.54 -11.60 -9.19
C SER A 98 14.92 -11.31 -10.55
N THR A 99 14.93 -12.27 -11.46
CA THR A 99 14.27 -12.19 -12.77
C THR A 99 12.77 -12.46 -12.70
N LYS A 100 12.26 -12.96 -11.56
CA LYS A 100 10.84 -13.22 -11.36
C LYS A 100 10.05 -11.90 -11.42
N GLU A 101 8.92 -11.90 -12.10
CA GLU A 101 8.01 -10.76 -12.15
C GLU A 101 7.45 -10.44 -10.75
N LEU A 102 7.33 -9.16 -10.39
CA LEU A 102 6.57 -8.74 -9.21
C LEU A 102 5.11 -8.61 -9.57
N LEU A 103 4.27 -9.38 -8.90
CA LEU A 103 2.83 -9.32 -9.03
C LEU A 103 2.24 -8.69 -7.77
N LEU A 104 2.00 -7.37 -7.83
CA LEU A 104 1.52 -6.56 -6.73
C LEU A 104 -0.01 -6.49 -6.78
N ILE A 105 -0.69 -6.84 -5.69
CA ILE A 105 -2.15 -6.90 -5.63
C ILE A 105 -2.60 -6.09 -4.42
N ALA A 106 -3.26 -4.99 -4.67
CA ALA A 106 -3.67 -4.03 -3.67
C ALA A 106 -5.17 -3.83 -3.62
N ARG A 107 -5.68 -3.58 -2.41
CA ARG A 107 -7.02 -3.07 -2.21
C ARG A 107 -6.96 -1.76 -1.42
N TYR A 108 -7.57 -0.71 -1.98
CA TYR A 108 -7.77 0.60 -1.36
C TYR A 108 -6.47 1.17 -0.77
N SER A 109 -6.42 1.53 0.53
CA SER A 109 -5.19 2.00 1.17
C SER A 109 -4.05 0.95 1.25
N GLY A 110 -4.33 -0.32 0.94
CA GLY A 110 -3.29 -1.34 0.71
C GLY A 110 -2.34 -1.06 -0.46
N ILE A 111 -2.62 -0.02 -1.25
CA ILE A 111 -1.72 0.48 -2.31
C ILE A 111 -0.46 1.16 -1.74
N VAL A 112 -0.50 1.66 -0.51
CA VAL A 112 0.53 2.51 0.09
C VAL A 112 1.92 1.89 0.12
N PRO A 113 2.13 0.64 0.62
CA PRO A 113 3.45 0.01 0.58
C PRO A 113 3.96 -0.17 -0.85
N PHE A 114 3.07 -0.47 -1.79
CA PHE A 114 3.45 -0.64 -3.19
C PHE A 114 3.85 0.67 -3.86
N ARG A 115 3.21 1.80 -3.53
CA ARG A 115 3.67 3.11 -3.99
C ARG A 115 5.11 3.38 -3.55
N CYS A 116 5.41 3.18 -2.27
CA CYS A 116 6.77 3.33 -1.75
C CYS A 116 7.77 2.42 -2.47
N MET A 117 7.41 1.14 -2.68
CA MET A 117 8.24 0.17 -3.40
C MET A 117 8.46 0.56 -4.85
N LEU A 118 7.40 0.97 -5.57
CA LEU A 118 7.47 1.37 -6.98
C LEU A 118 8.30 2.64 -7.17
N THR A 119 8.10 3.65 -6.31
CA THR A 119 8.91 4.87 -6.32
C THR A 119 10.39 4.53 -6.13
N HIS A 120 10.72 3.67 -5.18
CA HIS A 120 12.09 3.20 -4.97
C HIS A 120 12.65 2.44 -6.17
N LEU A 121 11.88 1.48 -6.72
CA LEU A 121 12.31 0.66 -7.86
C LEU A 121 12.60 1.48 -9.13
N PHE A 122 11.80 2.52 -9.38
CA PHE A 122 11.87 3.32 -10.60
C PHE A 122 12.59 4.66 -10.42
N SER A 123 13.17 4.94 -9.23
CA SER A 123 13.85 6.22 -8.94
C SER A 123 15.14 6.45 -9.72
N SER A 124 15.94 5.41 -9.95
CA SER A 124 17.25 5.55 -10.62
C SER A 124 17.30 4.80 -11.94
N ARG A 125 17.12 3.50 -11.93
CA ARG A 125 17.14 2.63 -13.11
C ARG A 125 15.90 1.76 -13.10
N ALA A 126 15.29 1.56 -14.28
CA ALA A 126 14.19 0.61 -14.39
C ALA A 126 14.66 -0.80 -13.94
N PRO A 127 13.86 -1.52 -13.17
CA PRO A 127 14.22 -2.87 -12.74
C PRO A 127 14.35 -3.80 -13.95
N ASP A 128 15.25 -4.79 -13.85
CA ASP A 128 15.44 -5.78 -14.92
C ASP A 128 14.28 -6.78 -15.00
N ARG A 129 13.35 -6.75 -14.07
CA ARG A 129 12.13 -7.57 -14.00
C ARG A 129 10.88 -6.79 -14.34
N ARG A 130 9.85 -7.49 -14.78
CA ARG A 130 8.52 -6.91 -14.95
C ARG A 130 7.84 -6.70 -13.61
N VAL A 131 6.96 -5.70 -13.56
CA VAL A 131 6.13 -5.40 -12.39
C VAL A 131 4.69 -5.20 -12.87
N THR A 132 3.78 -6.00 -12.37
CA THR A 132 2.35 -5.85 -12.62
C THR A 132 1.65 -5.45 -11.33
N LEU A 133 0.90 -4.36 -11.38
CA LEU A 133 0.08 -3.86 -10.27
C LEU A 133 -1.40 -4.03 -10.61
N LEU A 134 -2.08 -4.96 -9.91
CA LEU A 134 -3.54 -5.01 -9.85
C LEU A 134 -3.99 -4.21 -8.63
N TYR A 135 -4.86 -3.23 -8.85
CA TYR A 135 -5.30 -2.35 -7.78
C TYR A 135 -6.81 -2.13 -7.83
N SER A 136 -7.50 -2.55 -6.76
CA SER A 136 -8.94 -2.36 -6.61
C SER A 136 -9.28 -1.29 -5.58
N ALA A 137 -10.34 -0.53 -5.85
CA ALA A 137 -10.88 0.48 -4.94
C ALA A 137 -12.42 0.58 -5.09
N PRO A 138 -13.13 1.06 -4.04
CA PRO A 138 -14.59 1.25 -4.08
C PRO A 138 -14.94 2.50 -4.93
N GLY A 139 -14.85 2.38 -6.24
CA GLY A 139 -15.11 3.43 -7.21
C GLY A 139 -13.85 4.11 -7.77
N GLN A 140 -14.01 4.71 -8.94
CA GLN A 140 -12.92 5.37 -9.67
C GLN A 140 -12.30 6.54 -8.86
N ALA A 141 -13.15 7.31 -8.15
CA ALA A 141 -12.70 8.45 -7.36
C ALA A 141 -11.87 8.06 -6.11
N GLU A 142 -11.88 6.78 -5.72
CA GLU A 142 -11.15 6.25 -4.58
C GLU A 142 -9.85 5.53 -4.97
N LEU A 143 -9.48 5.53 -6.24
CA LEU A 143 -8.19 5.02 -6.69
C LEU A 143 -7.07 5.99 -6.30
N VAL A 144 -6.48 5.76 -5.14
CA VAL A 144 -5.37 6.58 -4.58
C VAL A 144 -4.16 6.53 -5.51
N TYR A 145 -3.59 7.68 -5.85
CA TYR A 145 -2.44 7.83 -6.76
C TYR A 145 -2.66 7.29 -8.19
N HIS A 146 -3.91 7.23 -8.65
CA HIS A 146 -4.27 6.68 -9.96
C HIS A 146 -3.47 7.31 -11.11
N ASP A 147 -3.42 8.63 -11.16
CA ASP A 147 -2.71 9.38 -12.22
C ASP A 147 -1.20 9.12 -12.19
N GLU A 148 -0.61 8.97 -10.99
CA GLU A 148 0.81 8.65 -10.82
C GLU A 148 1.13 7.28 -11.42
N PHE A 149 0.33 6.25 -11.13
CA PHE A 149 0.55 4.90 -11.69
C PHE A 149 0.25 4.82 -13.17
N THR A 150 -0.74 5.55 -13.66
CA THR A 150 -1.04 5.67 -15.09
C THR A 150 0.13 6.32 -15.85
N ALA A 151 0.67 7.43 -15.31
CA ALA A 151 1.83 8.09 -15.86
C ALA A 151 3.10 7.22 -15.77
N LEU A 152 3.26 6.42 -14.72
CA LEU A 152 4.38 5.48 -14.62
C LEU A 152 4.26 4.39 -15.69
N ALA A 153 3.08 3.80 -15.88
CA ALA A 153 2.84 2.77 -16.88
C ALA A 153 3.08 3.27 -18.31
N SER A 154 2.74 4.53 -18.61
CA SER A 154 2.99 5.12 -19.92
C SER A 154 4.47 5.37 -20.24
N ARG A 155 5.34 5.42 -19.20
CA ARG A 155 6.78 5.73 -19.34
C ARG A 155 7.69 4.52 -19.14
N ARG A 156 7.16 3.40 -18.69
CA ARG A 156 7.94 2.22 -18.27
C ARG A 156 7.37 0.94 -18.87
N ASP A 157 7.91 0.44 -19.95
CA ASP A 157 7.46 -0.77 -20.67
C ASP A 157 7.39 -2.02 -19.80
N ARG A 158 8.15 -2.06 -18.70
CA ARG A 158 8.17 -3.17 -17.75
C ARG A 158 7.22 -3.01 -16.58
N PHE A 159 6.44 -1.92 -16.54
CA PHE A 159 5.40 -1.69 -15.54
C PHE A 159 4.02 -1.74 -16.18
N ARG A 160 3.17 -2.64 -15.67
CA ARG A 160 1.76 -2.77 -16.06
C ARG A 160 0.87 -2.37 -14.91
N TYR A 161 -0.03 -1.45 -15.13
CA TYR A 161 -1.03 -1.00 -14.17
C TYR A 161 -2.43 -1.45 -14.59
N MET A 162 -3.15 -2.12 -13.69
CA MET A 162 -4.48 -2.69 -13.91
C MET A 162 -5.41 -2.23 -12.78
N PRO A 163 -6.00 -1.02 -12.90
CA PRO A 163 -6.97 -0.53 -11.93
C PRO A 163 -8.32 -1.22 -12.10
N ILE A 164 -9.00 -1.53 -10.99
CA ILE A 164 -10.33 -2.10 -10.92
C ILE A 164 -11.17 -1.24 -9.98
N ALA A 165 -12.07 -0.43 -10.55
CA ALA A 165 -13.03 0.34 -9.78
C ALA A 165 -14.27 -0.52 -9.54
N CYS A 166 -14.46 -0.99 -8.31
CA CYS A 166 -15.65 -1.71 -7.89
C CYS A 166 -16.75 -0.72 -7.47
N ALA A 167 -18.03 -1.11 -7.61
CA ALA A 167 -19.08 -0.31 -6.97
C ALA A 167 -18.93 -0.35 -5.44
N PRO A 168 -19.23 0.75 -4.72
CA PRO A 168 -19.05 0.81 -3.26
C PRO A 168 -19.74 -0.33 -2.50
N GLU A 169 -20.88 -0.78 -3.01
CA GLU A 169 -21.68 -1.88 -2.48
C GLU A 169 -21.20 -3.28 -2.92
N THR A 170 -20.16 -3.36 -3.75
CA THR A 170 -19.65 -4.65 -4.25
C THR A 170 -19.17 -5.51 -3.07
N PRO A 171 -19.73 -6.71 -2.86
CA PRO A 171 -19.27 -7.61 -1.82
C PRO A 171 -17.80 -7.99 -2.02
N SER A 172 -17.05 -8.12 -0.94
CA SER A 172 -15.60 -8.42 -0.99
C SER A 172 -15.28 -9.71 -1.78
N HIS A 173 -16.17 -10.71 -1.78
CA HIS A 173 -15.99 -11.94 -2.55
C HIS A 173 -16.07 -11.70 -4.07
N ALA A 174 -17.02 -10.90 -4.54
CA ALA A 174 -17.17 -10.57 -5.97
C ALA A 174 -15.98 -9.72 -6.47
N GLU A 175 -15.47 -8.82 -5.64
CA GLU A 175 -14.24 -8.06 -5.91
C GLU A 175 -13.03 -9.01 -6.07
N VAL A 176 -12.89 -9.99 -5.17
CA VAL A 176 -11.82 -11.00 -5.22
C VAL A 176 -11.95 -11.89 -6.45
N GLU A 177 -13.16 -12.34 -6.80
CA GLU A 177 -13.42 -13.12 -8.00
C GLU A 177 -13.01 -12.36 -9.28
N ALA A 178 -13.37 -11.08 -9.38
CA ALA A 178 -12.97 -10.24 -10.50
C ALA A 178 -11.45 -10.11 -10.63
N LEU A 179 -10.74 -10.02 -9.50
CA LEU A 179 -9.26 -10.01 -9.48
C LEU A 179 -8.68 -11.36 -9.90
N ILE A 180 -9.25 -12.47 -9.45
CA ILE A 180 -8.81 -13.82 -9.81
C ILE A 180 -8.94 -14.02 -11.32
N GLU A 181 -10.04 -13.56 -11.95
CA GLU A 181 -10.18 -13.63 -13.40
C GLU A 181 -9.09 -12.85 -14.15
N GLN A 182 -8.61 -11.74 -13.61
CA GLN A 182 -7.47 -11.00 -14.17
C GLN A 182 -6.12 -11.68 -13.90
N LEU A 183 -6.00 -12.44 -12.81
CA LEU A 183 -4.77 -13.16 -12.44
C LEU A 183 -4.56 -14.42 -13.28
N LYS A 184 -5.62 -15.15 -13.62
CA LYS A 184 -5.55 -16.40 -14.40
C LYS A 184 -4.72 -16.27 -15.69
N PRO A 185 -4.96 -15.32 -16.59
CA PRO A 185 -4.16 -15.18 -17.81
C PRO A 185 -2.71 -14.77 -17.54
N ILE A 186 -2.44 -14.03 -16.44
CA ILE A 186 -1.07 -13.64 -16.06
C ILE A 186 -0.29 -14.88 -15.62
N LEU A 187 -0.91 -15.77 -14.85
CA LEU A 187 -0.26 -17.01 -14.38
C LEU A 187 -0.15 -18.05 -15.50
N ALA A 188 -1.13 -18.12 -16.41
CA ALA A 188 -1.10 -19.02 -17.56
C ALA A 188 0.03 -18.72 -18.55
N ASP A 189 0.62 -17.54 -18.52
CA ASP A 189 1.79 -17.15 -19.33
C ASP A 189 3.07 -17.89 -18.92
N GLY A 190 3.04 -18.66 -17.81
CA GLY A 190 4.12 -19.54 -17.36
C GLY A 190 5.37 -18.83 -16.84
N ARG A 191 5.34 -17.50 -16.77
CA ARG A 191 6.47 -16.73 -16.20
C ARG A 191 6.50 -16.86 -14.68
N PRO A 192 7.69 -17.02 -14.08
CA PRO A 192 7.81 -17.07 -12.64
C PRO A 192 7.47 -15.69 -12.04
N VAL A 193 6.55 -15.66 -11.08
CA VAL A 193 6.10 -14.46 -10.39
C VAL A 193 6.37 -14.52 -8.89
N ILE A 194 6.43 -13.36 -8.24
CA ILE A 194 6.42 -13.21 -6.78
C ILE A 194 5.14 -12.46 -6.41
N PRO A 195 4.11 -13.15 -5.91
CA PRO A 195 2.88 -12.50 -5.48
C PRO A 195 3.08 -11.73 -4.17
N MET A 196 2.64 -10.47 -4.17
CA MET A 196 2.61 -9.61 -2.99
C MET A 196 1.21 -9.01 -2.86
N ILE A 197 0.53 -9.24 -1.74
CA ILE A 197 -0.88 -8.88 -1.55
C ILE A 197 -1.01 -7.98 -0.33
N CYS A 198 -1.67 -6.83 -0.47
CA CYS A 198 -1.92 -5.90 0.63
C CYS A 198 -3.37 -5.41 0.65
N GLY A 199 -3.99 -5.44 1.83
CA GLY A 199 -5.37 -5.00 2.06
C GLY A 199 -5.96 -5.59 3.35
N ILE A 200 -7.28 -5.55 3.47
CA ILE A 200 -8.00 -6.15 4.63
C ILE A 200 -7.97 -7.69 4.56
N LYS A 201 -8.14 -8.35 5.70
CA LYS A 201 -8.14 -9.83 5.79
C LYS A 201 -9.11 -10.52 4.83
N ALA A 202 -10.31 -9.96 4.68
CA ALA A 202 -11.34 -10.49 3.78
C ALA A 202 -10.90 -10.50 2.30
N PHE A 203 -9.97 -9.63 1.93
CA PHE A 203 -9.36 -9.54 0.62
C PHE A 203 -8.10 -10.44 0.49
N VAL A 204 -7.22 -10.36 1.47
CA VAL A 204 -5.91 -11.05 1.42
C VAL A 204 -6.03 -12.56 1.51
N ARG A 205 -6.90 -13.07 2.40
CA ARG A 205 -7.03 -14.52 2.65
C ARG A 205 -7.44 -15.32 1.41
N PRO A 206 -8.56 -14.99 0.72
CA PRO A 206 -8.97 -15.76 -0.45
C PRO A 206 -7.97 -15.68 -1.61
N LEU A 207 -7.34 -14.52 -1.84
CA LEU A 207 -6.28 -14.41 -2.84
C LEU A 207 -5.06 -15.29 -2.50
N ARG A 208 -4.65 -15.33 -1.24
CA ARG A 208 -3.57 -16.22 -0.81
C ARG A 208 -3.93 -17.69 -0.99
N THR A 209 -5.17 -18.08 -0.70
CA THR A 209 -5.69 -19.43 -0.96
C THR A 209 -5.63 -19.73 -2.45
N PHE A 210 -6.11 -18.85 -3.30
CA PHE A 210 -6.02 -18.99 -4.76
C PHE A 210 -4.59 -19.29 -5.22
N PHE A 211 -3.59 -18.51 -4.79
CA PHE A 211 -2.19 -18.78 -5.16
C PHE A 211 -1.68 -20.13 -4.67
N THR A 212 -2.07 -20.58 -3.47
CA THR A 212 -1.68 -21.91 -2.98
C THR A 212 -2.32 -23.03 -3.79
N GLU A 213 -3.55 -22.86 -4.27
CA GLU A 213 -4.24 -23.78 -5.20
C GLU A 213 -3.59 -23.80 -6.58
N GLN A 214 -2.92 -22.71 -6.99
CA GLN A 214 -2.10 -22.64 -8.20
C GLN A 214 -0.68 -23.22 -8.01
N GLY A 215 -0.38 -23.85 -6.87
CA GLY A 215 0.89 -24.53 -6.60
C GLY A 215 1.99 -23.67 -5.98
N PHE A 216 1.70 -22.42 -5.56
CA PHE A 216 2.67 -21.60 -4.83
C PHE A 216 2.82 -22.08 -3.39
N ASP A 217 4.07 -22.17 -2.88
CA ASP A 217 4.26 -22.33 -1.44
C ASP A 217 3.68 -21.12 -0.69
N ARG A 218 3.08 -21.39 0.45
CA ARG A 218 2.47 -20.33 1.27
C ARG A 218 3.45 -19.21 1.64
N ARG A 219 4.76 -19.51 1.74
CA ARG A 219 5.81 -18.55 2.06
C ARG A 219 6.22 -17.69 0.87
N GLU A 220 5.98 -18.17 -0.35
CA GLU A 220 6.24 -17.42 -1.58
C GLU A 220 5.20 -16.32 -1.80
N VAL A 221 3.98 -16.49 -1.27
CA VAL A 221 2.92 -15.48 -1.32
C VAL A 221 3.08 -14.52 -0.15
N ARG A 222 3.67 -13.37 -0.41
CA ARG A 222 3.91 -12.32 0.60
C ARG A 222 2.61 -11.55 0.85
N VAL A 223 2.28 -11.31 2.11
CA VAL A 223 1.04 -10.63 2.46
C VAL A 223 1.24 -9.61 3.59
N GLU A 224 0.49 -8.51 3.50
CA GLU A 224 0.32 -7.51 4.57
C GLU A 224 -1.18 -7.27 4.76
N THR A 225 -1.64 -7.26 6.02
CA THR A 225 -3.05 -7.06 6.34
C THR A 225 -3.25 -5.81 7.18
N TYR A 226 -4.20 -4.99 6.78
CA TYR A 226 -4.68 -3.83 7.51
C TYR A 226 -6.02 -4.20 8.16
N ASP A 227 -6.03 -4.35 9.49
CA ASP A 227 -7.22 -4.60 10.30
C ASP A 227 -7.30 -3.62 11.47
#